data_19c78237e5491971ec5879910719e353
#
_entry.id   19c78237e5491971ec5879910719e353
#
_cell.length_a   1.000
_cell.length_b   1.000
_cell.length_c   1.000
_cell.angle_alpha   90.00
_cell.angle_beta   90.00
_cell.angle_gamma   90.00
#
_symmetry.space_group_name_H-M   'P 1'
#
loop_
_entity.id
_entity.type
_entity.pdbx_description
1 polymer ?
#
loop_
_entity_poly.entity_id
_entity_poly.type
_entity_poly.pdbx_seq_one_letter_code
_entity_poly.pdbx_strand_id
1 'polypeptide(L)'
;MVVAGCVLALAVGVVVLLGVGLGGSDDTDPTAANAAAPPELPRGGRRIFPAHTVVAFYGAPQQEELGTLGIGTPAAAGRRLERQARLYRRSGRSPLPAFELIATIVHASPGEDGDHSQRQTPATIRRYLRAARARRALLILDVQPGRAPFMREVKAFRRFLREPDVSLALDPEWSMAPGQVPGQQIGSTDAATVNEVSRYLSRIVRQGDLPQKLLVVHRFTHDMLRDEDRLESHPGVALTVNVDGFGDRANKIAKYRELTRGRRERHHGFKLFFKEDTNLMPPRRVLRLRPRPELIVYE
;
A
#
# COMPACT_ATOMS: atom_id res chain seq x y z
N MET A 1 29.58 72.28 6.28
CA MET A 1 30.53 71.99 7.37
C MET A 1 30.94 70.53 7.17
N VAL A 2 32.12 70.27 6.53
CA VAL A 2 33.35 70.06 7.20
C VAL A 2 33.27 68.76 8.06
N VAL A 3 34.08 67.71 7.96
CA VAL A 3 35.42 67.46 7.49
C VAL A 3 35.66 65.93 7.38
N ALA A 4 36.39 65.50 6.40
CA ALA A 4 37.60 64.68 6.36
C ALA A 4 37.52 63.30 6.99
N GLY A 5 37.87 62.18 6.41
CA GLY A 5 39.11 61.88 5.71
C GLY A 5 40.05 61.12 6.60
N CYS A 6 40.38 59.88 6.21
CA CYS A 6 41.75 59.42 6.32
C CYS A 6 41.96 58.07 5.70
N VAL A 7 42.75 58.03 4.69
CA VAL A 7 43.40 56.91 4.03
C VAL A 7 44.59 56.49 4.92
N LEU A 8 44.79 55.16 5.08
CA LEU A 8 46.18 54.68 5.36
C LEU A 8 46.35 53.30 4.66
N ALA A 9 47.19 53.33 3.67
CA ALA A 9 47.88 52.19 3.10
C ALA A 9 49.21 51.93 3.83
N LEU A 10 49.60 50.67 3.84
CA LEU A 10 51.03 50.20 4.00
C LEU A 10 50.95 48.70 4.33
N ALA A 11 51.67 47.81 3.84
CA ALA A 11 52.75 47.55 2.91
C ALA A 11 53.09 46.05 3.06
N VAL A 12 53.30 45.46 2.01
CA VAL A 12 54.16 44.32 1.63
C VAL A 12 55.05 43.72 2.70
N GLY A 13 54.98 42.43 2.88
CA GLY A 13 55.95 41.57 3.50
C GLY A 13 55.94 40.18 2.86
N VAL A 14 56.77 39.99 1.84
CA VAL A 14 57.09 38.68 1.28
C VAL A 14 58.10 38.01 2.21
N VAL A 15 57.73 36.86 2.77
CA VAL A 15 58.71 35.92 3.34
C VAL A 15 58.62 34.62 2.58
N VAL A 16 59.62 34.39 1.76
CA VAL A 16 59.87 33.09 1.14
C VAL A 16 60.60 32.23 2.17
N LEU A 17 59.99 31.18 2.63
CA LEU A 17 60.66 30.10 3.33
C LEU A 17 60.51 28.82 2.48
N LEU A 18 61.64 28.47 1.87
CA LEU A 18 61.88 27.14 1.30
C LEU A 18 61.97 26.14 2.47
N GLY A 19 60.97 25.25 2.57
CA GLY A 19 61.00 24.09 3.43
C GLY A 19 60.83 22.85 2.59
N VAL A 20 61.88 22.11 2.47
CA VAL A 20 62.00 20.81 1.78
C VAL A 20 61.13 19.75 2.47
N GLY A 21 60.38 19.08 1.70
CA GLY A 21 59.75 17.81 1.70
C GLY A 21 59.56 16.97 2.95
N LEU A 22 58.43 16.33 2.95
CA LEU A 22 58.32 14.88 3.18
C LEU A 22 56.94 14.50 2.66
N GLY A 23 56.87 13.59 1.70
CA GLY A 23 55.67 13.09 1.10
C GLY A 23 54.80 12.40 2.14
N GLY A 24 53.60 12.93 2.34
CA GLY A 24 52.47 12.26 2.90
C GLY A 24 51.54 11.97 1.70
N SER A 25 51.54 10.73 1.25
CA SER A 25 50.52 10.24 0.35
C SER A 25 49.19 10.27 1.11
N ASP A 26 48.40 11.31 0.87
CA ASP A 26 46.97 11.28 1.17
C ASP A 26 46.34 10.22 0.22
N ASP A 27 46.35 8.97 0.67
CA ASP A 27 45.47 7.93 0.20
C ASP A 27 44.02 8.35 0.63
N THR A 28 43.44 9.30 -0.07
CA THR A 28 42.00 9.46 -0.11
C THR A 28 41.47 8.26 -0.86
N ASP A 29 41.08 7.27 -0.08
CA ASP A 29 40.38 6.06 -0.54
C ASP A 29 39.13 6.48 -1.36
N PRO A 30 39.09 6.26 -2.69
CA PRO A 30 37.95 6.65 -3.51
C PRO A 30 36.78 5.68 -3.40
N THR A 31 36.75 4.85 -2.37
CA THR A 31 35.73 3.83 -2.14
C THR A 31 34.65 4.24 -1.14
N ALA A 32 34.35 5.51 -0.95
CA ALA A 32 33.06 5.91 -0.48
C ALA A 32 32.05 5.66 -1.62
N ALA A 33 31.74 4.39 -1.83
CA ALA A 33 30.71 3.95 -2.76
C ALA A 33 29.46 4.80 -2.54
N ASN A 34 29.04 5.47 -3.58
CA ASN A 34 27.85 6.29 -3.66
C ASN A 34 26.65 5.37 -3.35
N ALA A 35 26.38 5.11 -2.06
CA ALA A 35 25.28 4.29 -1.62
C ALA A 35 24.01 4.97 -2.09
N ALA A 36 23.34 4.40 -3.06
CA ALA A 36 22.09 4.92 -3.57
C ALA A 36 21.13 5.17 -2.40
N ALA A 37 20.49 6.34 -2.37
CA ALA A 37 19.56 6.68 -1.30
C ALA A 37 18.49 5.57 -1.18
N PRO A 38 18.11 5.19 0.04
CA PRO A 38 17.13 4.13 0.24
C PRO A 38 15.81 4.49 -0.44
N PRO A 39 15.12 3.50 -1.03
CA PRO A 39 13.89 3.75 -1.79
C PRO A 39 12.79 4.34 -0.91
N GLU A 40 11.99 5.22 -1.51
CA GLU A 40 10.85 5.88 -0.87
C GLU A 40 9.52 5.41 -1.46
N LEU A 41 8.44 5.77 -0.77
CA LEU A 41 7.07 5.64 -1.29
C LEU A 41 6.86 6.55 -2.51
N PRO A 42 5.90 6.27 -3.38
CA PRO A 42 5.68 7.04 -4.61
C PRO A 42 5.47 8.55 -4.40
N ARG A 43 5.05 8.97 -3.22
CA ARG A 43 4.84 10.38 -2.86
C ARG A 43 5.80 10.90 -1.80
N GLY A 44 6.91 10.22 -1.64
CA GLY A 44 7.99 10.55 -0.71
C GLY A 44 7.80 9.93 0.67
N GLY A 45 8.91 9.89 1.41
CA GLY A 45 8.97 9.27 2.72
C GLY A 45 8.96 7.75 2.68
N ARG A 46 9.06 7.14 3.87
CA ARG A 46 9.18 5.68 4.00
C ARG A 46 8.05 5.05 4.82
N ARG A 47 7.13 5.85 5.39
CA ARG A 47 5.99 5.39 6.19
C ARG A 47 4.67 5.76 5.52
N ILE A 48 3.79 4.78 5.35
CA ILE A 48 2.45 5.00 4.81
C ILE A 48 1.61 5.74 5.86
N PHE A 49 1.53 5.19 7.06
CA PHE A 49 0.79 5.82 8.16
C PHE A 49 1.73 6.33 9.25
N PRO A 50 1.40 7.46 9.85
CA PRO A 50 0.24 8.34 9.66
C PRO A 50 0.40 9.40 8.55
N ALA A 51 1.47 9.35 7.71
CA ALA A 51 1.79 10.39 6.75
C ALA A 51 0.72 10.56 5.65
N HIS A 52 0.09 9.46 5.26
CA HIS A 52 -0.85 9.43 4.14
C HIS A 52 -2.26 8.96 4.54
N THR A 53 -3.24 9.33 3.70
CA THR A 53 -4.51 8.62 3.57
C THR A 53 -4.45 7.87 2.24
N VAL A 54 -4.52 6.54 2.27
CA VAL A 54 -4.50 5.73 1.06
C VAL A 54 -5.89 5.72 0.44
N VAL A 55 -5.98 6.00 -0.87
CA VAL A 55 -7.23 5.93 -1.63
C VAL A 55 -7.00 4.97 -2.79
N ALA A 56 -7.71 3.85 -2.79
CA ALA A 56 -7.54 2.78 -3.75
C ALA A 56 -8.74 2.65 -4.70
N PHE A 57 -8.46 2.23 -5.94
CA PHE A 57 -9.44 1.63 -6.84
C PHE A 57 -9.19 0.14 -6.93
N TYR A 58 -10.21 -0.64 -6.63
CA TYR A 58 -10.23 -2.10 -6.64
C TYR A 58 -10.69 -2.65 -7.99
N GLY A 59 -10.20 -3.82 -8.40
CA GLY A 59 -10.73 -4.54 -9.55
C GLY A 59 -9.70 -5.32 -10.36
N ALA A 60 -10.17 -5.88 -11.47
CA ALA A 60 -9.38 -6.68 -12.40
C ALA A 60 -9.74 -6.39 -13.86
N PRO A 61 -8.81 -6.63 -14.82
CA PRO A 61 -9.02 -6.29 -16.23
C PRO A 61 -9.98 -7.22 -16.98
N GLN A 62 -10.41 -8.32 -16.37
CA GLN A 62 -11.20 -9.33 -17.05
C GLN A 62 -12.65 -8.91 -17.27
N GLN A 63 -13.22 -8.22 -16.31
CA GLN A 63 -14.62 -7.76 -16.35
C GLN A 63 -14.77 -6.47 -15.56
N GLU A 64 -15.64 -5.58 -16.00
CA GLU A 64 -15.93 -4.32 -15.31
C GLU A 64 -16.68 -4.51 -13.99
N GLU A 65 -17.37 -5.65 -13.86
CA GLU A 65 -18.09 -6.08 -12.66
C GLU A 65 -17.13 -6.42 -11.51
N LEU A 66 -15.86 -6.72 -11.82
CA LEU A 66 -14.83 -6.98 -10.82
C LEU A 66 -14.25 -5.68 -10.21
N GLY A 67 -14.79 -4.54 -10.55
CA GLY A 67 -14.49 -3.28 -9.91
C GLY A 67 -13.94 -2.18 -10.81
N THR A 68 -13.97 -0.96 -10.30
CA THR A 68 -13.71 0.28 -11.04
C THR A 68 -12.28 0.38 -11.60
N LEU A 69 -11.31 -0.36 -11.05
CA LEU A 69 -9.95 -0.42 -11.58
C LEU A 69 -9.91 -1.10 -12.96
N GLY A 70 -10.80 -2.07 -13.21
CA GLY A 70 -10.89 -2.81 -14.47
C GLY A 70 -11.52 -2.02 -15.60
N ILE A 71 -12.24 -0.94 -15.33
CA ILE A 71 -12.98 -0.17 -16.35
C ILE A 71 -12.02 0.59 -17.25
N GLY A 72 -11.96 0.18 -18.52
CA GLY A 72 -11.12 0.77 -19.55
C GLY A 72 -9.62 0.48 -19.37
N THR A 73 -8.76 1.40 -19.75
CA THR A 73 -7.31 1.19 -19.62
C THR A 73 -6.79 1.53 -18.21
N PRO A 74 -5.71 0.87 -17.72
CA PRO A 74 -5.10 1.22 -16.44
C PRO A 74 -4.70 2.70 -16.33
N ALA A 75 -4.29 3.32 -17.44
CA ALA A 75 -3.97 4.76 -17.48
C ALA A 75 -5.22 5.63 -17.27
N ALA A 76 -6.37 5.24 -17.83
CA ALA A 76 -7.65 5.92 -17.63
C ALA A 76 -8.15 5.75 -16.18
N ALA A 77 -8.07 4.53 -15.64
CA ALA A 77 -8.39 4.26 -14.25
C ALA A 77 -7.53 5.13 -13.31
N GLY A 78 -6.22 5.24 -13.57
CA GLY A 78 -5.32 6.10 -12.79
C GLY A 78 -5.70 7.58 -12.81
N ARG A 79 -6.19 8.10 -13.93
CA ARG A 79 -6.70 9.49 -13.98
C ARG A 79 -7.96 9.67 -13.14
N ARG A 80 -8.87 8.70 -13.16
CA ARG A 80 -10.08 8.73 -12.32
C ARG A 80 -9.71 8.64 -10.84
N LEU A 81 -8.85 7.70 -10.49
CA LEU A 81 -8.35 7.50 -9.13
C LEU A 81 -7.70 8.78 -8.58
N GLU A 82 -6.86 9.43 -9.36
CA GLU A 82 -6.21 10.66 -8.91
C GLU A 82 -7.22 11.78 -8.63
N ARG A 83 -8.25 11.94 -9.46
CA ARG A 83 -9.35 12.87 -9.17
C ARG A 83 -10.07 12.51 -7.87
N GLN A 84 -10.36 11.22 -7.64
CA GLN A 84 -11.01 10.74 -6.42
C GLN A 84 -10.13 10.97 -5.19
N ALA A 85 -8.85 10.67 -5.26
CA ALA A 85 -7.91 10.84 -4.16
C ALA A 85 -7.76 12.32 -3.75
N ARG A 86 -7.81 13.26 -4.69
CA ARG A 86 -7.76 14.70 -4.37
C ARG A 86 -8.86 15.17 -3.43
N LEU A 87 -10.02 14.52 -3.43
CA LEU A 87 -11.13 14.84 -2.54
C LEU A 87 -10.80 14.57 -1.05
N TYR A 88 -9.78 13.74 -0.79
CA TYR A 88 -9.29 13.42 0.55
C TYR A 88 -8.16 14.33 1.05
N ARG A 89 -7.70 15.28 0.23
CA ARG A 89 -6.61 16.21 0.61
C ARG A 89 -6.90 17.04 1.87
N ARG A 90 -8.18 17.27 2.18
CA ARG A 90 -8.62 18.02 3.37
C ARG A 90 -8.49 17.24 4.68
N SER A 91 -7.94 16.06 4.65
CA SER A 91 -7.81 15.20 5.82
C SER A 91 -6.68 15.59 6.78
N GLY A 92 -5.85 16.56 6.42
CA GLY A 92 -4.61 16.87 7.14
C GLY A 92 -3.47 15.90 6.81
N ARG A 93 -3.73 14.86 5.99
CA ARG A 93 -2.74 13.90 5.49
C ARG A 93 -2.68 13.95 3.97
N SER A 94 -1.51 13.72 3.39
CA SER A 94 -1.38 13.66 1.93
C SER A 94 -2.10 12.43 1.38
N PRO A 95 -2.97 12.56 0.35
CA PRO A 95 -3.56 11.38 -0.27
C PRO A 95 -2.51 10.61 -1.06
N LEU A 96 -2.42 9.29 -0.82
CA LEU A 96 -1.60 8.35 -1.57
C LEU A 96 -2.53 7.45 -2.40
N PRO A 97 -2.62 7.65 -3.71
CA PRO A 97 -3.41 6.77 -4.57
C PRO A 97 -2.85 5.36 -4.60
N ALA A 98 -3.72 4.37 -4.76
CA ALA A 98 -3.33 2.98 -4.92
C ALA A 98 -4.19 2.28 -5.99
N PHE A 99 -3.56 1.43 -6.78
CA PHE A 99 -4.26 0.46 -7.63
C PHE A 99 -4.33 -0.84 -6.85
N GLU A 100 -5.52 -1.30 -6.51
CA GLU A 100 -5.72 -2.58 -5.84
C GLU A 100 -6.19 -3.59 -6.89
N LEU A 101 -5.23 -4.30 -7.45
CA LEU A 101 -5.42 -5.26 -8.51
C LEU A 101 -5.71 -6.65 -7.92
N ILE A 102 -6.82 -7.26 -8.28
CA ILE A 102 -7.07 -8.67 -8.01
C ILE A 102 -6.01 -9.47 -8.77
N ALA A 103 -4.97 -9.88 -8.06
CA ALA A 103 -3.78 -10.55 -8.62
C ALA A 103 -3.93 -12.07 -8.67
N THR A 104 -4.71 -12.64 -7.76
CA THR A 104 -5.24 -14.00 -7.84
C THR A 104 -6.76 -13.89 -7.85
N ILE A 105 -7.39 -14.36 -8.92
CA ILE A 105 -8.85 -14.28 -9.11
C ILE A 105 -9.46 -15.63 -8.82
N VAL A 106 -10.51 -15.65 -8.02
CA VAL A 106 -11.29 -16.84 -7.73
C VAL A 106 -12.25 -17.19 -8.86
N HIS A 107 -12.53 -18.47 -9.03
CA HIS A 107 -13.50 -19.01 -10.00
C HIS A 107 -14.42 -20.07 -9.37
N ALA A 108 -15.65 -20.18 -9.87
CA ALA A 108 -16.57 -21.24 -9.47
C ALA A 108 -16.08 -22.63 -9.91
N SER A 109 -15.38 -22.72 -11.05
CA SER A 109 -14.77 -23.96 -11.52
C SER A 109 -13.45 -24.26 -10.80
N PRO A 110 -13.13 -25.54 -10.53
CA PRO A 110 -11.94 -25.89 -9.75
C PRO A 110 -10.59 -25.58 -10.44
N GLY A 111 -10.58 -25.44 -11.77
CA GLY A 111 -9.34 -25.37 -12.52
C GLY A 111 -8.60 -26.72 -12.59
N GLU A 112 -7.42 -26.74 -13.18
CA GLU A 112 -6.61 -27.97 -13.32
C GLU A 112 -6.00 -28.43 -11.98
N ASP A 113 -5.72 -27.49 -11.07
CA ASP A 113 -5.11 -27.74 -9.76
C ASP A 113 -6.15 -27.95 -8.64
N GLY A 114 -7.43 -27.77 -8.92
CA GLY A 114 -8.51 -27.89 -7.95
C GLY A 114 -8.63 -26.71 -6.98
N ASP A 115 -7.87 -25.64 -7.17
CA ASP A 115 -7.81 -24.53 -6.22
C ASP A 115 -8.91 -23.48 -6.40
N HIS A 116 -9.68 -23.53 -7.49
CA HIS A 116 -10.69 -22.53 -7.81
C HIS A 116 -10.16 -21.11 -7.95
N SER A 117 -8.89 -20.95 -8.32
CA SER A 117 -8.30 -19.62 -8.49
C SER A 117 -7.26 -19.60 -9.61
N GLN A 118 -7.05 -18.41 -10.17
CA GLN A 118 -6.05 -18.20 -11.21
C GLN A 118 -5.28 -16.91 -10.97
N ARG A 119 -3.95 -16.97 -11.08
CA ARG A 119 -3.09 -15.79 -10.96
C ARG A 119 -3.12 -14.98 -12.25
N GLN A 120 -3.10 -13.66 -12.09
CA GLN A 120 -2.80 -12.75 -13.20
C GLN A 120 -1.41 -13.03 -13.79
N THR A 121 -1.31 -12.87 -15.11
CA THR A 121 -0.01 -13.00 -15.76
C THR A 121 0.96 -11.92 -15.27
N PRO A 122 2.27 -12.22 -15.24
CA PRO A 122 3.28 -11.22 -14.93
C PRO A 122 3.24 -9.99 -15.84
N ALA A 123 2.80 -10.17 -17.09
CA ALA A 123 2.63 -9.07 -18.04
C ALA A 123 1.51 -8.12 -17.60
N THR A 124 0.38 -8.67 -17.15
CA THR A 124 -0.73 -7.89 -16.59
C THR A 124 -0.29 -7.11 -15.37
N ILE A 125 0.34 -7.76 -14.38
CA ILE A 125 0.80 -7.08 -13.15
C ILE A 125 1.78 -5.94 -13.51
N ARG A 126 2.75 -6.17 -14.40
CA ARG A 126 3.68 -5.13 -14.85
C ARG A 126 2.98 -3.98 -15.56
N ARG A 127 1.92 -4.24 -16.34
CA ARG A 127 1.12 -3.20 -17.01
C ARG A 127 0.46 -2.29 -15.97
N TYR A 128 -0.15 -2.85 -14.93
CA TYR A 128 -0.77 -2.07 -13.85
C TYR A 128 0.28 -1.34 -12.99
N LEU A 129 1.42 -1.97 -12.71
CA LEU A 129 2.53 -1.32 -11.98
C LEU A 129 3.08 -0.11 -12.73
N ARG A 130 3.28 -0.22 -14.04
CA ARG A 130 3.70 0.95 -14.86
C ARG A 130 2.67 2.07 -14.82
N ALA A 131 1.37 1.74 -14.88
CA ALA A 131 0.31 2.74 -14.82
C ALA A 131 0.22 3.40 -13.42
N ALA A 132 0.42 2.63 -12.35
CA ALA A 132 0.49 3.15 -10.99
C ALA A 132 1.69 4.09 -10.82
N ARG A 133 2.87 3.70 -11.27
CA ARG A 133 4.10 4.51 -11.25
C ARG A 133 3.95 5.84 -11.99
N ALA A 134 3.30 5.82 -13.16
CA ALA A 134 3.00 7.05 -13.91
C ALA A 134 2.07 8.03 -13.16
N ARG A 135 1.42 7.58 -12.10
CA ARG A 135 0.55 8.38 -11.22
C ARG A 135 1.13 8.58 -9.82
N ARG A 136 2.37 8.14 -9.57
CA ARG A 136 2.97 8.12 -8.24
C ARG A 136 2.01 7.48 -7.23
N ALA A 137 1.50 6.30 -7.59
CA ALA A 137 0.55 5.50 -6.84
C ALA A 137 1.18 4.17 -6.42
N LEU A 138 0.67 3.55 -5.34
CA LEU A 138 0.96 2.18 -4.98
C LEU A 138 0.26 1.21 -5.94
N LEU A 139 0.83 0.01 -6.09
CA LEU A 139 0.11 -1.17 -6.54
C LEU A 139 -0.09 -2.10 -5.36
N ILE A 140 -1.33 -2.47 -5.07
CA ILE A 140 -1.70 -3.47 -4.08
C ILE A 140 -2.09 -4.72 -4.86
N LEU A 141 -1.47 -5.86 -4.56
CA LEU A 141 -1.82 -7.15 -5.15
C LEU A 141 -2.81 -7.83 -4.22
N ASP A 142 -4.05 -7.91 -4.64
CA ASP A 142 -5.09 -8.59 -3.89
C ASP A 142 -5.13 -10.08 -4.22
N VAL A 143 -5.33 -10.91 -3.20
CA VAL A 143 -5.29 -12.36 -3.28
C VAL A 143 -6.63 -12.95 -2.86
N GLN A 144 -7.34 -13.53 -3.83
CA GLN A 144 -8.52 -14.38 -3.66
C GLN A 144 -8.09 -15.84 -3.85
N PRO A 145 -7.68 -16.56 -2.80
CA PRO A 145 -6.87 -17.77 -2.96
C PRO A 145 -7.65 -19.00 -3.42
N GLY A 146 -8.99 -18.97 -3.38
CA GLY A 146 -9.79 -20.16 -3.55
C GLY A 146 -9.47 -21.18 -2.45
N ARG A 147 -9.11 -22.39 -2.81
CA ARG A 147 -8.69 -23.46 -1.88
C ARG A 147 -7.18 -23.46 -1.60
N ALA A 148 -6.41 -22.61 -2.27
CA ALA A 148 -5.00 -22.49 -2.03
C ALA A 148 -4.71 -21.82 -0.67
N PRO A 149 -3.65 -22.22 0.03
CA PRO A 149 -3.17 -21.45 1.17
C PRO A 149 -2.69 -20.05 0.75
N PHE A 150 -3.06 -19.00 1.50
CA PHE A 150 -2.60 -17.62 1.23
C PHE A 150 -1.10 -17.52 1.01
N MET A 151 -0.29 -18.19 1.84
CA MET A 151 1.17 -18.12 1.74
C MET A 151 1.72 -18.67 0.42
N ARG A 152 1.05 -19.65 -0.21
CA ARG A 152 1.46 -20.14 -1.54
C ARG A 152 1.29 -19.05 -2.59
N GLU A 153 0.15 -18.36 -2.58
CA GLU A 153 -0.16 -17.27 -3.51
C GLU A 153 0.75 -16.06 -3.28
N VAL A 154 0.93 -15.65 -2.04
CA VAL A 154 1.81 -14.54 -1.66
C VAL A 154 3.26 -14.78 -2.10
N LYS A 155 3.79 -16.00 -1.92
CA LYS A 155 5.15 -16.35 -2.36
C LYS A 155 5.31 -16.28 -3.88
N ALA A 156 4.28 -16.59 -4.65
CA ALA A 156 4.30 -16.47 -6.11
C ALA A 156 4.51 -15.01 -6.58
N PHE A 157 4.07 -14.03 -5.79
CA PHE A 157 4.25 -12.61 -6.05
C PHE A 157 5.54 -12.01 -5.48
N ARG A 158 6.43 -12.81 -4.89
CA ARG A 158 7.65 -12.33 -4.21
C ARG A 158 8.46 -11.31 -5.02
N ARG A 159 8.63 -11.53 -6.33
CA ARG A 159 9.39 -10.61 -7.19
C ARG A 159 8.78 -9.21 -7.25
N PHE A 160 7.44 -9.11 -7.25
CA PHE A 160 6.73 -7.83 -7.21
C PHE A 160 6.74 -7.22 -5.81
N LEU A 161 6.60 -8.04 -4.77
CA LEU A 161 6.65 -7.56 -3.38
C LEU A 161 8.02 -6.99 -2.97
N ARG A 162 9.07 -7.24 -3.76
CA ARG A 162 10.38 -6.58 -3.61
C ARG A 162 10.44 -5.17 -4.20
N GLU A 163 9.47 -4.78 -4.99
CA GLU A 163 9.37 -3.42 -5.51
C GLU A 163 8.91 -2.47 -4.38
N PRO A 164 9.49 -1.26 -4.25
CA PRO A 164 9.20 -0.35 -3.13
C PRO A 164 7.74 0.12 -3.09
N ASP A 165 7.09 0.16 -4.23
CA ASP A 165 5.75 0.68 -4.46
C ASP A 165 4.66 -0.42 -4.60
N VAL A 166 5.02 -1.69 -4.28
CA VAL A 166 4.07 -2.81 -4.32
C VAL A 166 3.74 -3.28 -2.91
N SER A 167 2.46 -3.42 -2.62
CA SER A 167 1.84 -3.85 -1.37
C SER A 167 0.96 -5.07 -1.59
N LEU A 168 0.28 -5.56 -0.57
CA LEU A 168 -0.50 -6.79 -0.59
C LEU A 168 -1.87 -6.61 0.05
N ALA A 169 -2.88 -7.30 -0.48
CA ALA A 169 -4.17 -7.50 0.17
C ALA A 169 -4.50 -8.99 0.23
N LEU A 170 -5.21 -9.39 1.26
CA LEU A 170 -5.81 -10.70 1.44
C LEU A 170 -7.32 -10.52 1.45
N ASP A 171 -8.01 -11.32 0.63
CA ASP A 171 -9.48 -11.33 0.57
C ASP A 171 -10.04 -12.66 1.12
N PRO A 172 -10.27 -12.73 2.43
CA PRO A 172 -10.73 -13.95 3.09
C PRO A 172 -12.12 -14.43 2.65
N GLU A 173 -12.94 -13.57 2.07
CA GLU A 173 -14.23 -13.98 1.49
C GLU A 173 -14.07 -15.18 0.55
N TRP A 174 -12.93 -15.21 -0.14
CA TRP A 174 -12.62 -16.21 -1.16
C TRP A 174 -11.61 -17.27 -0.68
N SER A 175 -11.34 -17.37 0.62
CA SER A 175 -10.49 -18.40 1.19
C SER A 175 -11.34 -19.61 1.62
N MET A 176 -11.38 -20.62 0.74
CA MET A 176 -12.27 -21.77 0.85
C MET A 176 -11.64 -22.93 1.61
N ALA A 177 -12.41 -23.54 2.51
CA ALA A 177 -12.07 -24.83 3.10
C ALA A 177 -12.28 -25.99 2.09
N PRO A 178 -11.71 -27.19 2.34
CA PRO A 178 -11.98 -28.36 1.53
C PRO A 178 -13.48 -28.61 1.35
N GLY A 179 -13.92 -28.87 0.13
CA GLY A 179 -15.31 -29.09 -0.21
C GLY A 179 -16.17 -27.84 -0.45
N GLN A 180 -15.70 -26.66 -0.05
CA GLN A 180 -16.40 -25.39 -0.32
C GLN A 180 -16.17 -24.92 -1.76
N VAL A 181 -17.16 -24.23 -2.31
CA VAL A 181 -17.12 -23.63 -3.65
C VAL A 181 -17.27 -22.12 -3.55
N PRO A 182 -16.38 -21.32 -4.16
CA PRO A 182 -16.48 -19.87 -4.17
C PRO A 182 -17.84 -19.41 -4.70
N GLY A 183 -18.42 -18.39 -4.05
CA GLY A 183 -19.73 -17.85 -4.37
C GLY A 183 -20.91 -18.61 -3.76
N GLN A 184 -20.71 -19.82 -3.21
CA GLN A 184 -21.74 -20.56 -2.48
C GLN A 184 -21.64 -20.34 -0.96
N GLN A 185 -20.44 -20.08 -0.45
CA GLN A 185 -20.15 -19.77 0.94
C GLN A 185 -19.20 -18.59 1.05
N ILE A 186 -19.25 -17.89 2.17
CA ILE A 186 -18.27 -16.87 2.52
C ILE A 186 -17.08 -17.60 3.17
N GLY A 187 -15.89 -17.36 2.62
CA GLY A 187 -14.64 -17.89 3.16
C GLY A 187 -14.17 -17.19 4.43
N SER A 188 -13.05 -17.65 4.96
CA SER A 188 -12.47 -17.07 6.16
C SER A 188 -10.96 -17.33 6.28
N THR A 189 -10.32 -16.54 7.11
CA THR A 189 -8.93 -16.74 7.56
C THR A 189 -8.85 -16.55 9.07
N ASP A 190 -7.64 -16.65 9.61
CA ASP A 190 -7.38 -16.40 11.03
C ASP A 190 -6.15 -15.52 11.23
N ALA A 191 -5.97 -15.05 12.47
CA ALA A 191 -4.83 -14.22 12.84
C ALA A 191 -3.49 -14.91 12.61
N ALA A 192 -3.40 -16.24 12.78
CA ALA A 192 -2.15 -16.97 12.58
C ALA A 192 -1.67 -16.89 11.13
N THR A 193 -2.58 -17.09 10.17
CA THR A 193 -2.32 -16.95 8.74
C THR A 193 -1.92 -15.52 8.37
N VAL A 194 -2.65 -14.52 8.87
CA VAL A 194 -2.32 -13.10 8.61
C VAL A 194 -0.95 -12.73 9.20
N ASN A 195 -0.64 -13.21 10.41
CA ASN A 195 0.65 -13.00 11.06
C ASN A 195 1.80 -13.65 10.28
N GLU A 196 1.59 -14.84 9.72
CA GLU A 196 2.59 -15.50 8.87
C GLU A 196 2.90 -14.64 7.63
N VAL A 197 1.87 -14.14 6.93
CA VAL A 197 2.00 -13.25 5.77
C VAL A 197 2.67 -11.94 6.16
N SER A 198 2.24 -11.31 7.25
CA SER A 198 2.80 -10.06 7.74
C SER A 198 4.29 -10.20 8.08
N ARG A 199 4.67 -11.30 8.76
CA ARG A 199 6.07 -11.63 9.06
C ARG A 199 6.89 -11.86 7.80
N TYR A 200 6.31 -12.50 6.79
CA TYR A 200 6.96 -12.68 5.49
C TYR A 200 7.21 -11.34 4.78
N LEU A 201 6.22 -10.44 4.74
CA LEU A 201 6.39 -9.08 4.19
C LEU A 201 7.45 -8.28 4.96
N SER A 202 7.44 -8.35 6.29
CA SER A 202 8.44 -7.68 7.13
C SER A 202 9.86 -8.13 6.80
N ARG A 203 10.07 -9.44 6.53
CA ARG A 203 11.37 -9.93 6.07
C ARG A 203 11.76 -9.35 4.70
N ILE A 204 10.83 -9.25 3.76
CA ILE A 204 11.07 -8.62 2.45
C ILE A 204 11.48 -7.16 2.61
N VAL A 205 10.75 -6.40 3.44
CA VAL A 205 11.04 -4.99 3.73
C VAL A 205 12.45 -4.84 4.29
N ARG A 206 12.79 -5.62 5.31
CA ARG A 206 14.11 -5.56 5.96
C ARG A 206 15.25 -5.95 5.02
N GLN A 207 15.09 -7.03 4.23
CA GLN A 207 16.12 -7.52 3.32
C GLN A 207 16.41 -6.57 2.16
N GLY A 208 15.42 -5.81 1.72
CA GLY A 208 15.55 -4.87 0.60
C GLY A 208 15.66 -3.40 1.03
N ASP A 209 15.78 -3.13 2.32
CA ASP A 209 15.67 -1.78 2.88
C ASP A 209 14.52 -0.98 2.26
N LEU A 210 13.34 -1.61 2.15
CA LEU A 210 12.19 -1.04 1.46
C LEU A 210 11.41 -0.09 2.38
N PRO A 211 10.61 0.84 1.81
CA PRO A 211 9.64 1.58 2.58
C PRO A 211 8.53 0.65 3.11
N GLN A 212 7.75 1.16 4.05
CA GLN A 212 6.63 0.45 4.65
C GLN A 212 5.67 -0.09 3.57
N LYS A 213 5.24 -1.35 3.73
CA LYS A 213 4.22 -1.98 2.88
C LYS A 213 2.89 -2.01 3.59
N LEU A 214 1.83 -1.80 2.81
CA LEU A 214 0.47 -2.04 3.28
C LEU A 214 0.18 -3.54 3.20
N LEU A 215 -0.41 -4.09 4.25
CA LEU A 215 -1.07 -5.38 4.24
C LEU A 215 -2.54 -5.15 4.56
N VAL A 216 -3.39 -5.27 3.57
CA VAL A 216 -4.85 -5.16 3.73
C VAL A 216 -5.43 -6.52 4.03
N VAL A 217 -6.41 -6.60 4.93
CA VAL A 217 -7.25 -7.78 5.14
C VAL A 217 -8.70 -7.33 5.00
N HIS A 218 -9.38 -7.80 3.97
CA HIS A 218 -10.78 -7.49 3.71
C HIS A 218 -11.69 -8.28 4.63
N ARG A 219 -12.77 -7.67 5.10
CA ARG A 219 -13.85 -8.37 5.77
C ARG A 219 -15.14 -7.55 5.84
N PHE A 220 -16.26 -8.23 5.95
CA PHE A 220 -17.57 -7.63 6.22
C PHE A 220 -18.39 -8.41 7.27
N THR A 221 -17.85 -9.52 7.78
CA THR A 221 -18.38 -10.26 8.92
C THR A 221 -17.27 -10.55 9.93
N HIS A 222 -17.65 -10.90 11.18
CA HIS A 222 -16.68 -11.27 12.21
C HIS A 222 -15.94 -12.57 11.86
N ASP A 223 -16.66 -13.55 11.31
CA ASP A 223 -16.14 -14.90 11.06
C ASP A 223 -15.12 -14.95 9.92
N MET A 224 -15.07 -13.92 9.06
CA MET A 224 -14.07 -13.84 7.99
C MET A 224 -12.64 -13.68 8.51
N LEU A 225 -12.46 -13.14 9.71
CA LEU A 225 -11.15 -12.99 10.36
C LEU A 225 -11.25 -13.45 11.81
N ARG A 226 -10.96 -14.74 12.04
CA ARG A 226 -10.99 -15.34 13.37
C ARG A 226 -9.77 -14.92 14.20
N ASP A 227 -9.92 -14.96 15.51
CA ASP A 227 -8.87 -14.63 16.48
C ASP A 227 -8.21 -13.26 16.23
N GLU A 228 -8.97 -12.28 15.74
CA GLU A 228 -8.45 -10.96 15.32
C GLU A 228 -7.64 -10.26 16.42
N ASP A 229 -7.97 -10.46 17.67
CA ASP A 229 -7.25 -9.93 18.84
C ASP A 229 -5.80 -10.43 18.93
N ARG A 230 -5.47 -11.57 18.29
CA ARG A 230 -4.13 -12.15 18.17
C ARG A 230 -3.32 -11.65 16.98
N LEU A 231 -3.82 -10.66 16.22
CA LEU A 231 -3.04 -10.06 15.15
C LEU A 231 -1.81 -9.34 15.70
N GLU A 232 -0.66 -9.59 15.08
CA GLU A 232 0.64 -9.04 15.47
C GLU A 232 1.04 -7.88 14.55
N SER A 233 1.75 -6.91 15.14
CA SER A 233 2.41 -5.86 14.37
C SER A 233 3.84 -6.28 14.01
N HIS A 234 4.21 -6.18 12.74
CA HIS A 234 5.56 -6.50 12.28
C HIS A 234 6.25 -5.26 11.69
N PRO A 235 7.54 -5.02 11.98
CA PRO A 235 8.26 -3.86 11.48
C PRO A 235 8.18 -3.73 9.96
N GLY A 236 7.91 -2.50 9.48
CA GLY A 236 7.82 -2.21 8.05
C GLY A 236 6.51 -2.66 7.38
N VAL A 237 5.52 -3.15 8.13
CA VAL A 237 4.20 -3.52 7.61
C VAL A 237 3.12 -2.69 8.29
N ALA A 238 2.27 -2.05 7.50
CA ALA A 238 1.05 -1.37 7.94
C ALA A 238 -0.14 -2.33 7.76
N LEU A 239 -0.37 -3.19 8.76
CA LEU A 239 -1.51 -4.11 8.77
C LEU A 239 -2.80 -3.29 8.93
N THR A 240 -3.71 -3.41 7.97
CA THR A 240 -4.95 -2.64 7.88
C THR A 240 -6.13 -3.58 7.66
N VAL A 241 -7.08 -3.57 8.58
CA VAL A 241 -8.33 -4.31 8.39
C VAL A 241 -9.33 -3.42 7.65
N ASN A 242 -9.71 -3.81 6.45
CA ASN A 242 -10.63 -3.07 5.60
C ASN A 242 -12.06 -3.58 5.80
N VAL A 243 -12.97 -2.67 6.16
CA VAL A 243 -14.38 -3.01 6.32
C VAL A 243 -15.09 -2.86 4.99
N ASP A 244 -15.50 -3.99 4.46
CA ASP A 244 -16.21 -4.14 3.20
C ASP A 244 -17.74 -4.22 3.39
N GLY A 245 -18.40 -4.58 2.32
CA GLY A 245 -19.84 -4.73 2.24
C GLY A 245 -20.54 -3.49 1.72
N PHE A 246 -21.38 -3.71 0.74
CA PHE A 246 -22.21 -2.68 0.12
C PHE A 246 -23.52 -2.47 0.87
N GLY A 247 -24.26 -1.44 0.50
CA GLY A 247 -25.58 -1.15 1.05
C GLY A 247 -25.85 0.32 1.28
N ASP A 248 -26.85 0.60 2.07
CA ASP A 248 -27.18 1.98 2.46
C ASP A 248 -26.17 2.54 3.47
N ARG A 249 -26.15 3.85 3.55
CA ARG A 249 -25.18 4.57 4.38
C ARG A 249 -25.31 4.23 5.87
N ALA A 250 -26.52 4.03 6.40
CA ALA A 250 -26.72 3.76 7.81
C ALA A 250 -26.18 2.39 8.19
N ASN A 251 -26.48 1.38 7.39
CA ASN A 251 -25.98 0.01 7.56
C ASN A 251 -24.44 -0.04 7.43
N LYS A 252 -23.86 0.66 6.47
CA LYS A 252 -22.38 0.71 6.33
C LYS A 252 -21.72 1.37 7.53
N ILE A 253 -22.29 2.45 8.07
CA ILE A 253 -21.77 3.11 9.29
C ILE A 253 -21.91 2.19 10.51
N ALA A 254 -23.04 1.50 10.64
CA ALA A 254 -23.28 0.54 11.73
C ALA A 254 -22.25 -0.61 11.67
N LYS A 255 -22.10 -1.24 10.51
CA LYS A 255 -21.11 -2.31 10.26
C LYS A 255 -19.68 -1.84 10.56
N TYR A 256 -19.30 -0.66 10.08
CA TYR A 256 -17.97 -0.09 10.37
C TYR A 256 -17.73 0.07 11.87
N ARG A 257 -18.69 0.64 12.59
CA ARG A 257 -18.60 0.82 14.05
C ARG A 257 -18.53 -0.50 14.80
N GLU A 258 -19.31 -1.48 14.38
CA GLU A 258 -19.32 -2.82 14.94
C GLU A 258 -17.95 -3.49 14.79
N LEU A 259 -17.45 -3.58 13.55
CA LEU A 259 -16.21 -4.30 13.23
C LEU A 259 -14.94 -3.58 13.70
N THR A 260 -15.01 -2.29 14.04
CA THR A 260 -13.86 -1.54 14.57
C THR A 260 -13.93 -1.28 16.08
N ARG A 261 -14.98 -1.80 16.74
CA ARG A 261 -15.18 -1.59 18.19
C ARG A 261 -14.02 -2.18 19.00
N GLY A 262 -13.49 -1.38 19.92
CA GLY A 262 -12.38 -1.80 20.80
C GLY A 262 -11.00 -1.91 20.13
N ARG A 263 -10.88 -1.53 18.84
CA ARG A 263 -9.67 -1.71 18.02
C ARG A 263 -9.07 -0.41 17.51
N ARG A 264 -9.13 0.66 18.32
CA ARG A 264 -8.72 2.03 17.91
C ARG A 264 -7.25 2.17 17.54
N GLU A 265 -6.41 1.29 18.05
CA GLU A 265 -4.96 1.32 17.82
C GLU A 265 -4.55 0.66 16.50
N ARG A 266 -5.47 0.01 15.81
CA ARG A 266 -5.23 -0.62 14.51
C ARG A 266 -5.49 0.35 13.38
N HIS A 267 -4.84 0.14 12.25
CA HIS A 267 -5.19 0.81 11.01
C HIS A 267 -6.48 0.21 10.43
N HIS A 268 -7.39 1.06 10.02
CA HIS A 268 -8.67 0.66 9.46
C HIS A 268 -8.86 1.19 8.06
N GLY A 269 -9.48 0.35 7.21
CA GLY A 269 -9.95 0.72 5.89
C GLY A 269 -11.49 0.74 5.84
N PHE A 270 -12.02 1.38 4.81
CA PHE A 270 -13.44 1.47 4.51
C PHE A 270 -13.67 1.37 3.01
N LYS A 271 -14.43 0.38 2.56
CA LYS A 271 -14.74 0.15 1.15
C LYS A 271 -16.05 0.79 0.76
N LEU A 272 -16.11 1.33 -0.43
CA LEU A 272 -17.25 2.01 -1.04
C LEU A 272 -17.47 1.41 -2.42
N PHE A 273 -18.73 1.20 -2.78
CA PHE A 273 -19.14 0.58 -4.04
C PHE A 273 -19.89 1.59 -4.87
N PHE A 274 -19.38 1.94 -6.06
CA PHE A 274 -19.98 2.98 -6.90
C PHE A 274 -21.37 2.64 -7.40
N LYS A 275 -21.61 1.35 -7.66
CA LYS A 275 -22.88 0.84 -8.20
C LYS A 275 -23.84 0.36 -7.11
N GLU A 276 -23.31 -0.36 -6.11
CA GLU A 276 -24.09 -1.14 -5.14
C GLU A 276 -24.42 -0.34 -3.87
N ASP A 277 -23.65 0.73 -3.56
CA ASP A 277 -23.98 1.56 -2.41
C ASP A 277 -25.13 2.52 -2.72
N THR A 278 -26.23 2.35 -2.02
CA THR A 278 -27.32 3.31 -2.05
C THR A 278 -26.89 4.60 -1.33
N ASN A 279 -26.94 5.74 -2.04
CA ASN A 279 -26.46 7.03 -1.52
C ASN A 279 -25.00 6.99 -1.09
N LEU A 280 -24.12 6.74 -2.04
CA LEU A 280 -22.66 6.67 -1.86
C LEU A 280 -22.15 7.75 -0.88
N MET A 281 -21.37 7.33 0.11
CA MET A 281 -20.91 8.24 1.16
C MET A 281 -19.85 9.21 0.64
N PRO A 282 -20.05 10.53 0.71
CA PRO A 282 -19.06 11.48 0.23
C PRO A 282 -17.81 11.50 1.13
N PRO A 283 -16.61 11.82 0.59
CA PRO A 283 -15.33 11.77 1.29
C PRO A 283 -15.33 12.44 2.67
N ARG A 284 -15.96 13.61 2.78
CA ARG A 284 -16.06 14.32 4.08
C ARG A 284 -16.82 13.56 5.16
N ARG A 285 -17.76 12.68 4.79
CA ARG A 285 -18.47 11.81 5.73
C ARG A 285 -17.65 10.59 6.10
N VAL A 286 -16.96 9.99 5.11
CA VAL A 286 -16.02 8.89 5.37
C VAL A 286 -14.97 9.32 6.39
N LEU A 287 -14.39 10.51 6.22
CA LEU A 287 -13.39 11.06 7.14
C LEU A 287 -13.92 11.38 8.55
N ARG A 288 -15.23 11.40 8.75
CA ARG A 288 -15.89 11.57 10.08
C ARG A 288 -16.14 10.26 10.80
N LEU A 289 -15.95 9.11 10.15
CA LEU A 289 -16.04 7.80 10.82
C LEU A 289 -15.05 7.72 12.00
N ARG A 290 -15.39 6.91 13.00
CA ARG A 290 -14.56 6.71 14.19
C ARG A 290 -14.49 5.22 14.54
N PRO A 291 -13.25 4.63 14.59
CA PRO A 291 -11.97 5.27 14.26
C PRO A 291 -11.96 5.83 12.84
N ARG A 292 -11.09 6.82 12.55
CA ARG A 292 -11.00 7.38 11.20
C ARG A 292 -10.31 6.41 10.28
N PRO A 293 -10.91 6.02 9.15
CA PRO A 293 -10.23 5.14 8.20
C PRO A 293 -9.02 5.83 7.57
N GLU A 294 -7.95 5.08 7.43
CA GLU A 294 -6.69 5.51 6.83
C GLU A 294 -6.51 4.96 5.41
N LEU A 295 -7.26 3.89 5.08
CA LEU A 295 -7.43 3.34 3.73
C LEU A 295 -8.89 3.51 3.30
N ILE A 296 -9.10 3.98 2.08
CA ILE A 296 -10.42 4.07 1.46
C ILE A 296 -10.35 3.36 0.12
N VAL A 297 -11.13 2.30 -0.03
CA VAL A 297 -11.21 1.51 -1.26
C VAL A 297 -12.50 1.83 -2.00
N TYR A 298 -12.42 1.98 -3.31
CA TYR A 298 -13.57 2.13 -4.21
C TYR A 298 -13.60 0.97 -5.20
N GLU A 299 -14.75 0.31 -5.26
CA GLU A 299 -15.09 -0.71 -6.24
C GLU A 299 -16.13 -0.26 -7.23
#